data_d9b75c772eb8cc16da2364b1328d76c7
#
_entry.id   d9b75c772eb8cc16da2364b1328d76c7
#
_cell.length_a   1.000
_cell.length_b   1.000
_cell.length_c   1.000
_cell.angle_alpha   90.00
_cell.angle_beta   90.00
_cell.angle_gamma   90.00
#
_symmetry.space_group_name_H-M   'P 1'
#
loop_
_entity.id
_entity.type
_entity.pdbx_description
1 polymer ?
#
loop_
_entity_poly.entity_id
_entity_poly.type
_entity_poly.pdbx_seq_one_letter_code
_entity_poly.pdbx_strand_id
1 'polypeptide(L)'
;IAENTLVVWMSDNGPMYSMHPHGGYSLLRGEKGDTFEGGVRVPGLVWWPGAIDKGQEPVDIVQVSDMFTTAASIAGVKDKIPNDRVTDGVDQSALLLLGEGKSRRDYIFHYNKDKLEAVRKDQLKFRTKPEEKHKNCYNIQHDPGERYPDLSHYCLWAAPGFGKMIQDHMAMIEKFPHRVQEGFQRDFDYPFDPEK
;
A
#
# COMPACT_ATOMS: atom_id res chain seq x y z
N ILE A 1 -31.53 1.25 -5.27
CA ILE A 1 -30.24 1.72 -5.80
C ILE A 1 -29.08 0.73 -5.59
N ALA A 2 -29.25 -0.28 -4.71
CA ALA A 2 -28.19 -1.21 -4.34
C ALA A 2 -27.52 -1.91 -5.54
N GLU A 3 -28.34 -2.37 -6.47
CA GLU A 3 -27.86 -3.06 -7.70
C GLU A 3 -26.96 -2.20 -8.59
N ASN A 4 -26.99 -0.88 -8.40
CA ASN A 4 -26.19 0.07 -9.15
C ASN A 4 -25.26 0.90 -8.25
N THR A 5 -24.83 0.31 -7.12
CA THR A 5 -23.96 1.00 -6.16
C THR A 5 -22.78 0.12 -5.79
N LEU A 6 -21.59 0.59 -6.09
CA LEU A 6 -20.32 0.02 -5.60
C LEU A 6 -20.05 0.56 -4.20
N VAL A 7 -19.99 -0.32 -3.22
CA VAL A 7 -19.56 -0.01 -1.86
C VAL A 7 -18.17 -0.58 -1.64
N VAL A 8 -17.26 0.28 -1.21
CA VAL A 8 -15.89 -0.11 -0.82
C VAL A 8 -15.70 0.26 0.64
N TRP A 9 -15.31 -0.69 1.45
CA TRP A 9 -14.98 -0.49 2.85
C TRP A 9 -13.54 -0.95 3.12
N MET A 10 -12.74 -0.10 3.71
CA MET A 10 -11.36 -0.41 4.07
C MET A 10 -10.90 0.47 5.22
N SER A 11 -9.83 0.08 5.90
CA SER A 11 -9.13 0.96 6.84
C SER A 11 -8.09 1.81 6.09
N ASP A 12 -7.77 2.97 6.62
CA ASP A 12 -6.71 3.85 6.11
C ASP A 12 -5.31 3.37 6.50
N ASN A 13 -5.18 2.68 7.63
CA ASN A 13 -3.92 2.15 8.17
C ASN A 13 -4.17 0.97 9.12
N GLY A 14 -3.11 0.33 9.56
CA GLY A 14 -3.15 -0.69 10.59
C GLY A 14 -3.56 -0.17 11.96
N PRO A 15 -3.73 -1.05 12.96
CA PRO A 15 -4.16 -0.68 14.31
C PRO A 15 -3.16 0.25 14.98
N MET A 16 -3.64 0.98 15.98
CA MET A 16 -2.84 1.88 16.80
C MET A 16 -2.79 1.35 18.23
N TYR A 17 -1.73 0.63 18.58
CA TYR A 17 -1.64 -0.06 19.87
C TYR A 17 -1.64 0.87 21.07
N SER A 18 -1.14 2.09 20.93
CA SER A 18 -1.20 3.12 21.98
C SER A 18 -2.63 3.51 22.38
N MET A 19 -3.63 3.17 21.54
CA MET A 19 -5.07 3.42 21.79
C MET A 19 -5.78 2.16 22.32
N HIS A 20 -5.06 1.16 22.82
CA HIS A 20 -5.65 -0.05 23.37
C HIS A 20 -6.67 0.26 24.50
N PRO A 21 -7.85 -0.40 24.52
CA PRO A 21 -8.30 -1.47 23.61
C PRO A 21 -8.96 -0.97 22.32
N HIS A 22 -9.17 0.33 22.16
CA HIS A 22 -10.01 0.89 21.08
C HIS A 22 -9.28 0.98 19.73
N GLY A 23 -7.94 1.00 19.71
CA GLY A 23 -7.15 1.03 18.48
C GLY A 23 -7.10 -0.29 17.71
N GLY A 24 -7.69 -1.35 18.28
CA GLY A 24 -7.61 -2.69 17.71
C GLY A 24 -6.20 -3.32 17.83
N TYR A 25 -6.04 -4.47 17.20
CA TYR A 25 -4.72 -5.09 17.12
C TYR A 25 -4.61 -5.98 15.87
N SER A 26 -3.38 -6.30 15.45
CA SER A 26 -3.08 -7.21 14.35
C SER A 26 -2.06 -8.25 14.78
N LEU A 27 -2.12 -9.44 14.17
CA LEU A 27 -1.07 -10.46 14.30
C LEU A 27 0.17 -10.14 13.46
N LEU A 28 0.06 -9.16 12.56
CA LEU A 28 1.15 -8.70 11.72
C LEU A 28 2.08 -7.78 12.51
N ARG A 29 3.33 -7.72 12.10
CA ARG A 29 4.33 -6.83 12.74
C ARG A 29 4.01 -5.36 12.43
N GLY A 30 4.22 -4.50 13.42
CA GLY A 30 4.05 -3.05 13.32
C GLY A 30 2.62 -2.58 13.54
N GLU A 31 2.46 -1.28 13.55
CA GLU A 31 1.20 -0.57 13.81
C GLU A 31 1.08 0.67 12.91
N LYS A 32 0.03 1.45 13.08
CA LYS A 32 -0.14 2.75 12.41
C LYS A 32 1.15 3.58 12.49
N GLY A 33 1.64 4.01 11.32
CA GLY A 33 2.88 4.76 11.18
C GLY A 33 4.09 3.91 10.77
N ASP A 34 4.00 2.58 10.90
CA ASP A 34 5.02 1.66 10.42
C ASP A 34 4.83 1.29 8.96
N THR A 35 5.93 0.92 8.32
CA THR A 35 5.93 0.34 6.96
C THR A 35 6.01 -1.19 6.96
N PHE A 36 5.90 -1.83 8.12
CA PHE A 36 5.65 -3.26 8.25
C PHE A 36 4.21 -3.60 7.88
N GLU A 37 3.94 -4.88 7.58
CA GLU A 37 2.59 -5.32 7.16
C GLU A 37 1.50 -4.91 8.16
N GLY A 38 1.79 -4.92 9.48
CA GLY A 38 0.83 -4.49 10.50
C GLY A 38 0.44 -3.02 10.44
N GLY A 39 1.29 -2.17 9.87
CA GLY A 39 0.98 -0.75 9.69
C GLY A 39 0.27 -0.44 8.36
N VAL A 40 0.49 -1.26 7.33
CA VAL A 40 0.06 -0.94 5.95
C VAL A 40 -0.93 -1.94 5.35
N ARG A 41 -0.96 -3.18 5.83
CA ARG A 41 -1.91 -4.19 5.36
C ARG A 41 -3.21 -4.11 6.16
N VAL A 42 -4.26 -3.73 5.48
CA VAL A 42 -5.58 -3.47 6.06
C VAL A 42 -6.64 -4.37 5.44
N PRO A 43 -7.74 -4.66 6.16
CA PRO A 43 -8.89 -5.32 5.56
C PRO A 43 -9.54 -4.43 4.50
N GLY A 44 -9.99 -5.05 3.42
CA GLY A 44 -10.75 -4.39 2.37
C GLY A 44 -11.94 -5.26 1.96
N LEU A 45 -13.11 -4.66 1.87
CA LEU A 45 -14.34 -5.32 1.41
C LEU A 45 -14.93 -4.52 0.27
N VAL A 46 -15.40 -5.22 -0.74
CA VAL A 46 -16.07 -4.63 -1.89
C VAL A 46 -17.41 -5.34 -2.09
N TRP A 47 -18.45 -4.54 -2.30
CA TRP A 47 -19.79 -5.06 -2.46
C TRP A 47 -20.52 -4.31 -3.58
N TRP A 48 -21.02 -5.05 -4.56
CA TRP A 48 -21.86 -4.54 -5.64
C TRP A 48 -22.69 -5.69 -6.21
N PRO A 49 -23.91 -5.91 -5.69
CA PRO A 49 -24.70 -7.11 -6.00
C PRO A 49 -25.08 -7.24 -7.47
N GLY A 50 -25.14 -6.15 -8.22
CA GLY A 50 -25.43 -6.17 -9.65
C GLY A 50 -24.25 -6.48 -10.56
N ALA A 51 -23.01 -6.53 -10.03
CA ALA A 51 -21.81 -6.59 -10.87
C ALA A 51 -20.68 -7.46 -10.31
N ILE A 52 -20.63 -7.73 -9.02
CA ILE A 52 -19.57 -8.49 -8.36
C ILE A 52 -20.14 -9.76 -7.74
N ASP A 53 -19.59 -10.90 -8.13
CA ASP A 53 -19.98 -12.18 -7.53
C ASP A 53 -19.55 -12.26 -6.08
N LYS A 54 -20.40 -12.84 -5.24
CA LYS A 54 -20.15 -13.01 -3.82
C LYS A 54 -19.10 -14.10 -3.53
N GLY A 55 -18.40 -13.95 -2.42
CA GLY A 55 -17.49 -14.98 -1.90
C GLY A 55 -16.14 -15.04 -2.58
N GLN A 56 -15.73 -13.97 -3.24
CA GLN A 56 -14.38 -13.86 -3.81
C GLN A 56 -13.40 -13.39 -2.74
N GLU A 57 -12.22 -14.02 -2.70
CA GLU A 57 -11.15 -13.71 -1.75
C GLU A 57 -9.80 -13.58 -2.48
N PRO A 58 -9.62 -12.55 -3.31
CA PRO A 58 -8.36 -12.33 -4.01
C PRO A 58 -7.25 -12.01 -3.00
N VAL A 59 -6.07 -12.58 -3.24
CA VAL A 59 -4.86 -12.34 -2.42
C VAL A 59 -3.89 -11.37 -3.05
N ASP A 60 -4.30 -10.75 -4.14
CA ASP A 60 -3.50 -9.81 -4.92
C ASP A 60 -3.30 -8.48 -4.19
N ILE A 61 -2.25 -7.76 -4.61
CA ILE A 61 -1.98 -6.43 -4.08
C ILE A 61 -2.99 -5.43 -4.65
N VAL A 62 -3.69 -4.73 -3.78
CA VAL A 62 -4.52 -3.57 -4.10
C VAL A 62 -4.13 -2.44 -3.15
N GLN A 63 -4.00 -1.23 -3.68
CA GLN A 63 -3.66 -0.04 -2.91
C GLN A 63 -4.84 0.93 -2.87
N VAL A 64 -4.97 1.70 -1.80
CA VAL A 64 -6.05 2.70 -1.65
C VAL A 64 -6.11 3.67 -2.85
N SER A 65 -4.96 4.09 -3.37
CA SER A 65 -4.88 4.96 -4.57
C SER A 65 -5.50 4.33 -5.83
N ASP A 66 -5.60 3.00 -5.89
CA ASP A 66 -6.21 2.30 -7.04
C ASP A 66 -7.70 2.61 -7.16
N MET A 67 -8.36 2.94 -6.05
CA MET A 67 -9.79 3.22 -6.03
C MET A 67 -10.17 4.42 -6.89
N PHE A 68 -9.33 5.46 -6.95
CA PHE A 68 -9.56 6.61 -7.82
C PHE A 68 -9.59 6.21 -9.30
N THR A 69 -8.57 5.52 -9.76
CA THR A 69 -8.43 5.10 -11.16
C THR A 69 -9.48 4.04 -11.53
N THR A 70 -9.77 3.13 -10.60
CA THR A 70 -10.80 2.09 -10.78
C THR A 70 -12.19 2.70 -10.87
N ALA A 71 -12.54 3.65 -9.99
CA ALA A 71 -13.83 4.34 -10.04
C ALA A 71 -14.00 5.12 -11.35
N ALA A 72 -12.96 5.83 -11.81
CA ALA A 72 -12.98 6.53 -13.09
C ALA A 72 -13.17 5.56 -14.28
N SER A 73 -12.54 4.38 -14.22
CA SER A 73 -12.70 3.34 -15.25
C SER A 73 -14.11 2.78 -15.27
N ILE A 74 -14.67 2.41 -14.12
CA ILE A 74 -16.04 1.88 -13.99
C ILE A 74 -17.08 2.93 -14.43
N ALA A 75 -16.85 4.19 -14.10
CA ALA A 75 -17.72 5.29 -14.52
C ALA A 75 -17.58 5.68 -16.00
N GLY A 76 -16.66 5.07 -16.75
CA GLY A 76 -16.43 5.37 -18.18
C GLY A 76 -15.78 6.73 -18.43
N VAL A 77 -15.10 7.30 -17.42
CA VAL A 77 -14.45 8.63 -17.50
C VAL A 77 -12.94 8.59 -17.27
N LYS A 78 -12.33 7.43 -17.49
CA LYS A 78 -10.87 7.25 -17.31
C LYS A 78 -10.04 8.22 -18.17
N ASP A 79 -10.54 8.59 -19.35
CA ASP A 79 -9.95 9.58 -20.25
C ASP A 79 -9.92 11.00 -19.65
N LYS A 80 -10.70 11.28 -18.60
CA LYS A 80 -10.72 12.55 -17.89
C LYS A 80 -9.66 12.66 -16.78
N ILE A 81 -8.98 11.56 -16.46
CA ILE A 81 -7.87 11.63 -15.50
C ILE A 81 -6.77 12.50 -16.09
N PRO A 82 -6.32 13.55 -15.38
CA PRO A 82 -5.26 14.42 -15.86
C PRO A 82 -3.98 13.64 -16.19
N ASN A 83 -3.33 13.97 -17.29
CA ASN A 83 -2.07 13.39 -17.73
C ASN A 83 -0.86 14.33 -17.53
N ASP A 84 -1.09 15.50 -16.93
CA ASP A 84 -0.10 16.52 -16.60
C ASP A 84 0.66 16.23 -15.30
N ARG A 85 0.32 15.12 -14.65
CA ARG A 85 0.87 14.67 -13.37
C ARG A 85 0.91 13.16 -13.28
N VAL A 86 1.71 12.63 -12.36
CA VAL A 86 1.72 11.21 -12.05
C VAL A 86 0.48 10.84 -11.25
N THR A 87 -0.20 9.77 -11.65
CA THR A 87 -1.28 9.14 -10.91
C THR A 87 -0.82 7.75 -10.48
N ASP A 88 -0.68 7.53 -9.17
CA ASP A 88 -0.16 6.28 -8.63
C ASP A 88 -1.17 5.12 -8.71
N GLY A 89 -2.45 5.43 -8.84
CA GLY A 89 -3.53 4.44 -8.87
C GLY A 89 -3.51 3.62 -10.15
N VAL A 90 -3.68 2.30 -10.01
CA VAL A 90 -3.84 1.33 -11.09
C VAL A 90 -5.31 0.91 -11.17
N ASP A 91 -5.83 0.78 -12.38
CA ASP A 91 -7.20 0.34 -12.60
C ASP A 91 -7.36 -1.14 -12.25
N GLN A 92 -8.16 -1.43 -11.23
CA GLN A 92 -8.47 -2.76 -10.71
C GLN A 92 -9.86 -3.26 -11.14
N SER A 93 -10.50 -2.62 -12.10
CA SER A 93 -11.86 -2.99 -12.54
C SER A 93 -11.96 -4.46 -12.99
N ALA A 94 -10.93 -4.99 -13.65
CA ALA A 94 -10.89 -6.39 -14.05
C ALA A 94 -10.85 -7.35 -12.85
N LEU A 95 -10.05 -7.06 -11.82
CA LEU A 95 -10.01 -7.84 -10.59
C LEU A 95 -11.36 -7.83 -9.89
N LEU A 96 -12.01 -6.68 -9.78
CA LEU A 96 -13.27 -6.53 -9.06
C LEU A 96 -14.47 -7.14 -9.81
N LEU A 97 -14.56 -6.93 -11.13
CA LEU A 97 -15.76 -7.28 -11.89
C LEU A 97 -15.71 -8.68 -12.52
N LEU A 98 -14.54 -9.19 -12.86
CA LEU A 98 -14.42 -10.47 -13.55
C LEU A 98 -14.15 -11.65 -12.60
N GLY A 99 -13.77 -11.39 -11.36
CA GLY A 99 -13.56 -12.42 -10.33
C GLY A 99 -12.39 -13.38 -10.55
N GLU A 100 -11.92 -13.52 -11.76
CA GLU A 100 -10.81 -14.37 -12.16
C GLU A 100 -9.57 -13.57 -12.55
N GLY A 101 -9.68 -12.24 -12.46
CA GLY A 101 -8.60 -11.33 -12.81
C GLY A 101 -7.50 -11.35 -11.76
N LYS A 102 -6.29 -11.06 -12.19
CA LYS A 102 -5.20 -10.68 -11.29
C LYS A 102 -5.18 -9.16 -11.14
N SER A 103 -4.71 -8.70 -9.98
CA SER A 103 -4.39 -7.29 -9.83
C SER A 103 -3.41 -6.85 -10.93
N ARG A 104 -3.64 -5.67 -11.46
CA ARG A 104 -2.69 -5.02 -12.37
C ARG A 104 -1.52 -4.38 -11.62
N ARG A 105 -1.60 -4.39 -10.28
CA ARG A 105 -0.53 -3.94 -9.40
C ARG A 105 0.25 -5.14 -8.87
N ASP A 106 1.52 -5.19 -9.17
CA ASP A 106 2.44 -6.21 -8.67
C ASP A 106 3.46 -5.67 -7.66
N TYR A 107 3.47 -4.33 -7.43
CA TYR A 107 4.40 -3.70 -6.49
C TYR A 107 3.77 -2.53 -5.72
N ILE A 108 4.34 -2.23 -4.55
CA ILE A 108 4.06 -1.05 -3.73
C ILE A 108 5.35 -0.49 -3.17
N PHE A 109 5.48 0.84 -3.19
CA PHE A 109 6.49 1.57 -2.44
C PHE A 109 5.92 2.02 -1.10
N HIS A 110 6.61 1.69 -0.01
CA HIS A 110 6.20 2.06 1.34
C HIS A 110 7.04 3.20 1.86
N TYR A 111 6.38 4.29 2.18
CA TYR A 111 6.99 5.49 2.70
C TYR A 111 6.63 5.71 4.17
N ASN A 112 7.62 6.18 4.94
CA ASN A 112 7.39 6.81 6.23
C ASN A 112 7.73 8.29 6.06
N LYS A 113 6.71 9.14 6.04
CA LYS A 113 6.79 10.55 5.64
C LYS A 113 7.39 10.67 4.23
N ASP A 114 8.58 11.27 4.12
CA ASP A 114 9.33 11.49 2.88
C ASP A 114 10.37 10.38 2.56
N LYS A 115 10.50 9.40 3.46
CA LYS A 115 11.53 8.36 3.35
C LYS A 115 10.95 7.07 2.79
N LEU A 116 11.50 6.61 1.67
CA LEU A 116 11.24 5.28 1.16
C LEU A 116 11.88 4.24 2.09
N GLU A 117 11.07 3.43 2.75
CA GLU A 117 11.54 2.42 3.72
C GLU A 117 11.43 1.00 3.21
N ALA A 118 10.48 0.72 2.32
CA ALA A 118 10.37 -0.61 1.74
C ALA A 118 9.74 -0.59 0.35
N VAL A 119 10.04 -1.63 -0.43
CA VAL A 119 9.37 -1.95 -1.70
C VAL A 119 8.86 -3.37 -1.60
N ARG A 120 7.59 -3.58 -1.87
CA ARG A 120 7.01 -4.90 -2.03
C ARG A 120 6.75 -5.16 -3.50
N LYS A 121 7.15 -6.33 -3.98
CA LYS A 121 6.78 -6.86 -5.29
C LYS A 121 6.32 -8.30 -5.11
N ASP A 122 5.10 -8.57 -5.55
CA ASP A 122 4.46 -9.88 -5.34
C ASP A 122 4.56 -10.33 -3.87
N GLN A 123 5.18 -11.48 -3.61
CA GLN A 123 5.38 -12.02 -2.26
C GLN A 123 6.63 -11.50 -1.54
N LEU A 124 7.52 -10.79 -2.22
CA LEU A 124 8.77 -10.31 -1.61
C LEU A 124 8.67 -8.83 -1.20
N LYS A 125 9.14 -8.53 -0.01
CA LYS A 125 9.26 -7.18 0.51
C LYS A 125 10.71 -6.88 0.88
N PHE A 126 11.25 -5.84 0.27
CA PHE A 126 12.62 -5.41 0.45
C PHE A 126 12.66 -4.09 1.21
N ARG A 127 13.35 -4.05 2.34
CA ARG A 127 13.51 -2.84 3.15
C ARG A 127 14.78 -2.10 2.75
N THR A 128 14.67 -0.79 2.53
CA THR A 128 15.80 0.07 2.13
C THR A 128 16.75 0.37 3.29
N LYS A 129 16.22 0.31 4.53
CA LYS A 129 16.97 0.48 5.78
C LYS A 129 16.74 -0.74 6.66
N PRO A 130 17.52 -1.81 6.52
CA PRO A 130 17.40 -2.97 7.38
C PRO A 130 17.85 -2.62 8.80
N GLU A 131 17.18 -3.20 9.80
CA GLU A 131 17.59 -3.11 11.20
C GLU A 131 18.96 -3.72 11.43
N GLU A 132 19.27 -4.76 10.67
CA GLU A 132 20.56 -5.43 10.65
C GLU A 132 21.08 -5.56 9.21
N LYS A 133 22.39 -5.47 9.06
CA LYS A 133 23.07 -5.64 7.77
C LYS A 133 22.68 -6.99 7.15
N HIS A 134 22.23 -6.98 5.89
CA HIS A 134 21.76 -8.15 5.11
C HIS A 134 20.40 -8.74 5.53
N LYS A 135 19.67 -8.17 6.48
CA LYS A 135 18.34 -8.64 6.88
C LYS A 135 17.27 -7.69 6.34
N ASN A 136 17.18 -7.57 5.03
CA ASN A 136 16.35 -6.58 4.36
C ASN A 136 15.27 -7.15 3.43
N CYS A 137 15.20 -8.46 3.26
CA CYS A 137 14.21 -9.12 2.40
C CYS A 137 13.34 -10.07 3.20
N TYR A 138 12.03 -10.02 2.96
CA TYR A 138 11.02 -10.86 3.60
C TYR A 138 10.12 -11.49 2.55
N ASN A 139 9.76 -12.75 2.74
CA ASN A 139 8.74 -13.41 1.95
C ASN A 139 7.40 -13.29 2.69
N ILE A 140 6.56 -12.36 2.28
CA ILE A 140 5.30 -12.02 2.97
C ILE A 140 4.25 -13.15 2.86
N GLN A 141 4.37 -14.03 1.89
CA GLN A 141 3.48 -15.19 1.79
C GLN A 141 3.78 -16.23 2.86
N HIS A 142 5.06 -16.48 3.15
CA HIS A 142 5.50 -17.45 4.15
C HIS A 142 5.61 -16.85 5.55
N ASP A 143 5.96 -15.57 5.63
CA ASP A 143 6.12 -14.83 6.87
C ASP A 143 5.38 -13.47 6.80
N PRO A 144 4.05 -13.47 6.87
CA PRO A 144 3.28 -12.23 6.84
C PRO A 144 3.54 -11.31 8.05
N GLY A 145 4.17 -11.84 9.08
CA GLY A 145 4.59 -11.09 10.27
C GLY A 145 5.95 -10.43 10.14
N GLU A 146 6.67 -10.62 9.04
CA GLU A 146 8.02 -10.05 8.81
C GLU A 146 9.00 -10.30 9.98
N ARG A 147 8.97 -11.53 10.53
CA ARG A 147 9.76 -11.92 11.70
C ARG A 147 11.12 -12.48 11.33
N TYR A 148 11.18 -13.12 10.17
CA TYR A 148 12.35 -13.87 9.72
C TYR A 148 12.78 -13.38 8.33
N PRO A 149 13.91 -12.64 8.25
CA PRO A 149 14.46 -12.24 6.95
C PRO A 149 14.71 -13.47 6.09
N ASP A 150 14.26 -13.41 4.86
CA ASP A 150 14.49 -14.46 3.89
C ASP A 150 15.89 -14.30 3.26
N LEU A 151 16.82 -15.15 3.66
CA LEU A 151 18.17 -15.22 3.11
C LEU A 151 18.29 -16.23 1.96
N SER A 152 17.15 -16.69 1.44
CA SER A 152 17.12 -17.64 0.34
C SER A 152 17.69 -17.05 -0.96
N HIS A 153 17.99 -17.94 -1.89
CA HIS A 153 18.41 -17.55 -3.24
C HIS A 153 17.38 -16.65 -3.95
N TYR A 154 16.09 -16.76 -3.61
CA TYR A 154 15.05 -15.91 -4.18
C TYR A 154 15.25 -14.43 -3.86
N CYS A 155 15.55 -14.09 -2.62
CA CYS A 155 15.87 -12.74 -2.23
C CYS A 155 17.16 -12.22 -2.86
N LEU A 156 18.20 -13.06 -2.94
CA LEU A 156 19.45 -12.70 -3.59
C LEU A 156 19.25 -12.42 -5.09
N TRP A 157 18.46 -13.21 -5.77
CA TRP A 157 18.18 -13.00 -7.19
C TRP A 157 17.25 -11.81 -7.45
N ALA A 158 16.30 -11.56 -6.55
CA ALA A 158 15.38 -10.43 -6.67
C ALA A 158 16.03 -9.07 -6.35
N ALA A 159 17.09 -9.05 -5.53
CA ALA A 159 17.70 -7.82 -5.04
C ALA A 159 18.11 -6.82 -6.15
N PRO A 160 18.75 -7.25 -7.28
CA PRO A 160 19.06 -6.32 -8.37
C PRO A 160 17.82 -5.68 -8.99
N GLY A 161 16.73 -6.46 -9.11
CA GLY A 161 15.44 -5.97 -9.61
C GLY A 161 14.84 -4.91 -8.68
N PHE A 162 14.86 -5.11 -7.37
CA PHE A 162 14.44 -4.11 -6.38
C PHE A 162 15.30 -2.86 -6.45
N GLY A 163 16.63 -3.01 -6.59
CA GLY A 163 17.56 -1.89 -6.76
C GLY A 163 17.19 -1.03 -7.97
N LYS A 164 16.91 -1.68 -9.11
CA LYS A 164 16.46 -0.97 -10.32
C LYS A 164 15.11 -0.28 -10.13
N MET A 165 14.13 -0.94 -9.52
CA MET A 165 12.81 -0.35 -9.24
C MET A 165 12.94 0.91 -8.36
N ILE A 166 13.77 0.85 -7.33
CA ILE A 166 14.04 2.01 -6.45
C ILE A 166 14.70 3.13 -7.26
N GLN A 167 15.69 2.83 -8.07
CA GLN A 167 16.38 3.82 -8.90
C GLN A 167 15.40 4.50 -9.89
N ASP A 168 14.59 3.73 -10.60
CA ASP A 168 13.62 4.24 -11.55
C ASP A 168 12.56 5.11 -10.84
N HIS A 169 12.12 4.69 -9.65
CA HIS A 169 11.17 5.44 -8.84
C HIS A 169 11.75 6.77 -8.34
N MET A 170 12.99 6.77 -7.86
CA MET A 170 13.67 8.00 -7.43
C MET A 170 13.87 8.98 -8.59
N ALA A 171 14.23 8.47 -9.78
CA ALA A 171 14.32 9.31 -10.98
C ALA A 171 12.97 9.91 -11.40
N MET A 172 11.88 9.18 -11.18
CA MET A 172 10.52 9.69 -11.41
C MET A 172 10.17 10.80 -10.40
N ILE A 173 10.51 10.63 -9.12
CA ILE A 173 10.30 11.67 -8.09
C ILE A 173 11.12 12.93 -8.39
N GLU A 174 12.34 12.78 -8.88
CA GLU A 174 13.16 13.91 -9.29
C GLU A 174 12.52 14.69 -10.44
N LYS A 175 11.94 13.98 -11.41
CA LYS A 175 11.21 14.59 -12.53
C LYS A 175 9.88 15.20 -12.12
N PHE A 176 9.17 14.58 -11.18
CA PHE A 176 7.86 14.98 -10.67
C PHE A 176 7.91 15.07 -9.14
N PRO A 177 8.54 16.12 -8.59
CA PRO A 177 8.72 16.23 -7.16
C PRO A 177 7.39 16.34 -6.42
N HIS A 178 7.35 15.82 -5.20
CA HIS A 178 6.21 15.96 -4.32
C HIS A 178 5.87 17.44 -4.13
N ARG A 179 4.63 17.81 -4.39
CA ARG A 179 4.14 19.18 -4.13
C ARG A 179 3.74 19.25 -2.67
N VAL A 180 4.44 20.12 -1.92
CA VAL A 180 3.97 20.54 -0.61
C VAL A 180 2.72 21.39 -0.84
N GLN A 181 1.58 21.02 -0.25
CA GLN A 181 0.41 21.89 -0.24
C GLN A 181 0.74 23.12 0.61
N GLU A 182 0.88 24.28 -0.04
CA GLU A 182 0.95 25.55 0.66
C GLU A 182 -0.32 25.71 1.50
N GLY A 183 -0.16 25.92 2.80
CA GLY A 183 -1.26 26.09 3.75
C GLY A 183 -1.61 24.85 4.59
N PHE A 184 -1.02 23.68 4.35
CA PHE A 184 -1.10 22.51 5.23
C PHE A 184 0.20 22.28 6.01
N GLN A 185 0.85 23.33 6.39
CA GLN A 185 1.86 23.26 7.44
C GLN A 185 1.09 23.07 8.75
N ARG A 186 0.71 21.81 9.01
CA ARG A 186 0.40 21.41 10.37
C ARG A 186 1.73 21.35 11.10
N ASP A 187 2.11 22.47 11.63
CA ASP A 187 3.00 22.50 12.78
C ASP A 187 2.27 21.79 13.92
N PHE A 188 2.28 20.46 13.89
CA PHE A 188 2.06 19.67 15.07
C PHE A 188 3.33 19.70 15.91
N ASP A 189 3.83 20.88 16.17
CA ASP A 189 4.54 21.15 17.38
C ASP A 189 3.49 21.13 18.51
N TYR A 190 3.11 19.93 18.90
CA TYR A 190 2.65 19.75 20.26
C TYR A 190 3.88 19.98 21.11
N PRO A 191 3.97 21.10 21.83
CA PRO A 191 4.89 21.19 22.91
C PRO A 191 4.38 20.19 23.96
N PHE A 192 4.86 18.96 23.89
CA PHE A 192 4.80 18.08 25.03
C PHE A 192 5.75 18.72 26.05
N ASP A 193 5.18 19.57 26.89
CA ASP A 193 5.85 20.10 28.05
C ASP A 193 5.80 19.00 29.13
N PRO A 194 6.91 18.27 29.38
CA PRO A 194 6.93 17.18 30.35
C PRO A 194 6.79 17.68 31.81
N GLU A 195 6.66 19.00 32.02
CA GLU A 195 6.54 19.60 33.34
C GLU A 195 5.16 20.28 33.60
N LYS A 196 4.17 20.02 32.75
CA LYS A 196 2.77 20.41 32.99
C LYS A 196 1.86 19.18 33.15
#